data_14181445837727b873214badfa6f5047
#
_entry.id   14181445837727b873214badfa6f5047
#
_cell.length_a   1.000
_cell.length_b   1.000
_cell.length_c   1.000
_cell.angle_alpha   90.00
_cell.angle_beta   90.00
_cell.angle_gamma   90.00
#
_symmetry.space_group_name_H-M   'P 1'
#
loop_
_entity.id
_entity.type
_entity.pdbx_description
1 polymer ?
#
loop_
_entity_poly.entity_id
_entity_poly.type
_entity_poly.pdbx_seq_one_letter_code
_entity_poly.pdbx_strand_id
1 'polypeptide(L)'
;MLRPIERAHKLVMCCSLTLCVLLFVFWSRHWPLVGDASLIHYICFLMDHSMAPYRDLGDMNMPGAYMIEWTVMHTLGGGEVAWRVFDFALLTAAAIAIFAITLPYDWFAGCFAGALFILVHGRDGLGQGGQRDLTMAICLLVATAFLFHGVRRNRPWSTALFGLFAGVAATIKPTVLPFGAVLLLLAVFTLRRRGQRIRWHAGAATAAFFVGPIMALVFLWQKDAVAAFVHGLFGIVPYYASLGHRPLSFLLLHSVSPLLPLVIIWIVLIVVQRPRVDWERAALFCGVGFGLISYVVQARGYPYYRYPLLVFLLPLMAIDFTSAWRSASGRLAPAIRGIAAAGLVTGALIIAPMSAFLIHRYELHTDFISSLEQNLDDLGGSKLSGHIQCIDSISGCGSTLYKMRLVQSTGVLSDFLLFGPDTTPVVHTTREQFSKAIAANPPQIIVVSSWLHIDGPDNYMKLAKWPEFADCLSKNYSLRTDWVPSRPDHWWSRQQWPNGYRIYVLK
;
A
#
# COMPACT_ATOMS: atom_id res chain seq x y z
N MET A 1 -44.65 -10.65 -6.52
CA MET A 1 -44.57 -9.24 -6.04
C MET A 1 -43.22 -8.82 -5.47
N LEU A 2 -42.44 -9.68 -4.82
CA LEU A 2 -41.13 -9.30 -4.21
C LEU A 2 -40.01 -8.91 -5.21
N ARG A 3 -39.97 -9.47 -6.40
CA ARG A 3 -38.94 -9.20 -7.42
C ARG A 3 -38.79 -7.73 -7.88
N PRO A 4 -39.85 -6.95 -8.12
CA PRO A 4 -39.73 -5.54 -8.53
C PRO A 4 -39.22 -4.67 -7.40
N ILE A 5 -39.61 -4.89 -6.16
CA ILE A 5 -39.15 -4.17 -4.97
C ILE A 5 -37.66 -4.43 -4.71
N GLU A 6 -37.22 -5.70 -4.81
CA GLU A 6 -35.81 -6.05 -4.68
C GLU A 6 -34.93 -5.38 -5.75
N ARG A 7 -35.42 -5.32 -6.99
CA ARG A 7 -34.70 -4.63 -8.09
C ARG A 7 -34.57 -3.13 -7.81
N ALA A 8 -35.65 -2.49 -7.32
CA ALA A 8 -35.63 -1.08 -7.00
C ALA A 8 -34.61 -0.76 -5.88
N HIS A 9 -34.57 -1.56 -4.81
CA HIS A 9 -33.58 -1.40 -3.75
C HIS A 9 -32.14 -1.57 -4.24
N LYS A 10 -31.87 -2.61 -5.06
CA LYS A 10 -30.54 -2.80 -5.67
C LYS A 10 -30.14 -1.60 -6.53
N LEU A 11 -31.08 -1.07 -7.31
CA LEU A 11 -30.82 0.09 -8.16
C LEU A 11 -30.45 1.33 -7.33
N VAL A 12 -31.22 1.64 -6.28
CA VAL A 12 -30.93 2.78 -5.38
C VAL A 12 -29.55 2.63 -4.75
N MET A 13 -29.23 1.45 -4.23
CA MET A 13 -27.90 1.18 -3.64
C MET A 13 -26.78 1.30 -4.68
N CYS A 14 -26.98 0.77 -5.90
CA CYS A 14 -26.01 0.92 -6.99
C CYS A 14 -25.81 2.40 -7.38
N CYS A 15 -26.87 3.18 -7.48
CA CYS A 15 -26.78 4.61 -7.77
C CYS A 15 -25.99 5.35 -6.69
N SER A 16 -26.26 5.07 -5.42
CA SER A 16 -25.50 5.65 -4.29
C SER A 16 -24.02 5.30 -4.37
N LEU A 17 -23.69 4.01 -4.52
CA LEU A 17 -22.31 3.53 -4.62
C LEU A 17 -21.59 4.15 -5.83
N THR A 18 -22.22 4.16 -6.99
CA THR A 18 -21.65 4.74 -8.22
C THR A 18 -21.40 6.24 -8.04
N LEU A 19 -22.36 6.98 -7.50
CA LEU A 19 -22.20 8.41 -7.24
C LEU A 19 -21.02 8.66 -6.30
N CYS A 20 -20.93 7.91 -5.19
CA CYS A 20 -19.82 8.05 -4.24
C CYS A 20 -18.46 7.76 -4.88
N VAL A 21 -18.37 6.73 -5.74
CA VAL A 21 -17.12 6.41 -6.48
C VAL A 21 -16.78 7.51 -7.48
N LEU A 22 -17.75 8.04 -8.22
CA LEU A 22 -17.51 9.15 -9.14
C LEU A 22 -17.04 10.41 -8.42
N LEU A 23 -17.62 10.73 -7.26
CA LEU A 23 -17.17 11.83 -6.40
C LEU A 23 -15.74 11.60 -5.91
N PHE A 24 -15.38 10.38 -5.49
CA PHE A 24 -14.00 10.04 -5.13
C PHE A 24 -13.03 10.30 -6.29
N VAL A 25 -13.33 9.78 -7.49
CA VAL A 25 -12.48 9.98 -8.67
C VAL A 25 -12.33 11.48 -8.97
N PHE A 26 -13.44 12.22 -8.91
CA PHE A 26 -13.44 13.65 -9.18
C PHE A 26 -12.57 14.43 -8.18
N TRP A 27 -12.67 14.17 -6.88
CA TRP A 27 -11.91 14.88 -5.85
C TRP A 27 -10.46 14.44 -5.77
N SER A 28 -10.16 13.16 -6.00
CA SER A 28 -8.82 12.61 -5.87
C SER A 28 -7.93 12.76 -7.12
N ARG A 29 -8.47 13.18 -8.26
CA ARG A 29 -7.72 13.26 -9.53
C ARG A 29 -6.48 14.14 -9.50
N HIS A 30 -6.45 15.11 -8.60
CA HIS A 30 -5.34 16.07 -8.42
C HIS A 30 -4.55 15.82 -7.13
N TRP A 31 -4.71 14.67 -6.51
CA TRP A 31 -3.93 14.35 -5.33
C TRP A 31 -2.44 14.29 -5.67
N PRO A 32 -1.59 15.01 -4.90
CA PRO A 32 -0.16 15.01 -5.12
C PRO A 32 0.49 13.66 -4.78
N LEU A 33 1.71 13.47 -5.25
CA LEU A 33 2.57 12.35 -4.93
C LEU A 33 3.23 12.60 -3.57
N VAL A 34 2.95 11.76 -2.58
CA VAL A 34 3.47 11.90 -1.21
C VAL A 34 3.82 10.56 -0.57
N GLY A 35 4.53 10.62 0.56
CA GLY A 35 4.85 9.46 1.38
C GLY A 35 5.74 8.44 0.67
N ASP A 36 5.46 7.15 0.87
CA ASP A 36 6.28 6.06 0.33
C ASP A 36 6.36 6.08 -1.20
N ALA A 37 5.26 6.44 -1.89
CA ALA A 37 5.24 6.50 -3.35
C ALA A 37 6.23 7.54 -3.89
N SER A 38 6.32 8.72 -3.27
CA SER A 38 7.28 9.74 -3.71
C SER A 38 8.73 9.32 -3.43
N LEU A 39 8.98 8.59 -2.33
CA LEU A 39 10.30 8.04 -2.05
C LEU A 39 10.72 7.01 -3.11
N ILE A 40 9.83 6.08 -3.48
CA ILE A 40 10.15 5.09 -4.50
C ILE A 40 10.31 5.74 -5.88
N HIS A 41 9.51 6.76 -6.22
CA HIS A 41 9.73 7.59 -7.42
C HIS A 41 11.11 8.22 -7.45
N TYR A 42 11.54 8.77 -6.30
CA TYR A 42 12.87 9.35 -6.17
C TYR A 42 13.97 8.30 -6.32
N ILE A 43 13.79 7.11 -5.74
CA ILE A 43 14.73 5.97 -5.94
C ILE A 43 14.80 5.58 -7.42
N CYS A 44 13.66 5.47 -8.12
CA CYS A 44 13.64 5.17 -9.54
C CYS A 44 14.33 6.27 -10.38
N PHE A 45 14.14 7.53 -10.02
CA PHE A 45 14.88 8.65 -10.62
C PHE A 45 16.39 8.52 -10.39
N LEU A 46 16.84 8.18 -9.19
CA LEU A 46 18.25 7.95 -8.89
C LEU A 46 18.81 6.72 -9.63
N MET A 47 17.98 5.68 -9.86
CA MET A 47 18.35 4.54 -10.70
C MET A 47 18.66 4.95 -12.15
N ASP A 48 17.95 5.92 -12.69
CA ASP A 48 18.22 6.49 -14.03
C ASP A 48 19.50 7.34 -14.04
N HIS A 49 19.99 7.75 -12.85
CA HIS A 49 21.28 8.42 -12.64
C HIS A 49 22.40 7.46 -12.18
N SER A 50 22.29 6.18 -12.54
CA SER A 50 23.29 5.14 -12.30
C SER A 50 23.48 4.70 -10.83
N MET A 51 22.58 5.07 -9.93
CA MET A 51 22.57 4.59 -8.55
C MET A 51 21.71 3.30 -8.44
N ALA A 52 22.29 2.20 -8.01
CA ALA A 52 21.57 0.94 -7.88
C ALA A 52 20.89 0.82 -6.51
N PRO A 53 19.61 0.36 -6.44
CA PRO A 53 18.97 0.06 -5.18
C PRO A 53 19.77 -1.02 -4.44
N TYR A 54 19.79 -0.92 -3.11
CA TYR A 54 20.56 -1.75 -2.16
C TYR A 54 22.07 -1.54 -2.22
N ARG A 55 22.70 -1.42 -3.39
CA ARG A 55 24.16 -1.23 -3.52
C ARG A 55 24.56 0.21 -3.15
N ASP A 56 23.91 1.18 -3.78
CA ASP A 56 24.18 2.60 -3.60
C ASP A 56 23.14 3.30 -2.73
N LEU A 57 21.92 2.74 -2.71
CA LEU A 57 20.76 3.29 -2.01
C LEU A 57 20.29 2.32 -0.94
N GLY A 58 20.48 2.68 0.34
CA GLY A 58 20.00 1.86 1.45
C GLY A 58 18.48 1.90 1.58
N ASP A 59 17.79 0.80 1.20
CA ASP A 59 16.36 0.66 1.37
C ASP A 59 15.95 -0.80 1.65
N MET A 60 14.71 -0.99 2.16
CA MET A 60 14.15 -2.26 2.62
C MET A 60 13.08 -2.84 1.69
N ASN A 61 12.69 -2.12 0.64
CA ASN A 61 11.66 -2.58 -0.28
C ASN A 61 12.15 -3.75 -1.12
N MET A 62 11.25 -4.65 -1.50
CA MET A 62 11.58 -5.76 -2.39
C MET A 62 11.69 -5.30 -3.84
N PRO A 63 12.47 -5.99 -4.69
CA PRO A 63 12.78 -5.57 -6.05
C PRO A 63 11.56 -5.32 -6.93
N GLY A 64 10.47 -6.09 -6.74
CA GLY A 64 9.23 -5.93 -7.50
C GLY A 64 8.58 -4.56 -7.33
N ALA A 65 8.77 -3.90 -6.18
CA ALA A 65 8.26 -2.55 -5.97
C ALA A 65 8.93 -1.56 -6.93
N TYR A 66 10.25 -1.58 -7.03
CA TYR A 66 11.02 -0.73 -7.96
C TYR A 66 10.73 -1.05 -9.42
N MET A 67 10.68 -2.34 -9.77
CA MET A 67 10.41 -2.77 -11.14
C MET A 67 9.06 -2.26 -11.64
N ILE A 68 8.02 -2.35 -10.83
CA ILE A 68 6.67 -1.89 -11.19
C ILE A 68 6.67 -0.37 -11.29
N GLU A 69 7.18 0.34 -10.29
CA GLU A 69 7.17 1.80 -10.26
C GLU A 69 8.02 2.39 -11.39
N TRP A 70 9.23 1.86 -11.61
CA TRP A 70 10.08 2.23 -12.72
C TRP A 70 9.40 2.00 -14.08
N THR A 71 8.71 0.87 -14.24
CA THR A 71 7.93 0.59 -15.46
C THR A 71 6.80 1.61 -15.65
N VAL A 72 6.05 1.92 -14.60
CA VAL A 72 4.98 2.94 -14.64
C VAL A 72 5.55 4.31 -15.04
N MET A 73 6.65 4.72 -14.41
CA MET A 73 7.30 6.01 -14.71
C MET A 73 7.78 6.12 -16.16
N HIS A 74 8.28 5.01 -16.74
CA HIS A 74 8.78 5.01 -18.13
C HIS A 74 7.68 4.80 -19.18
N THR A 75 6.53 4.25 -18.79
CA THR A 75 5.40 4.03 -19.71
C THR A 75 4.36 5.15 -19.69
N LEU A 76 4.06 5.70 -18.51
CA LEU A 76 3.04 6.74 -18.32
C LEU A 76 3.64 8.13 -18.09
N GLY A 77 4.96 8.24 -17.96
CA GLY A 77 5.65 9.42 -17.45
C GLY A 77 5.67 9.47 -15.93
N GLY A 78 6.71 10.04 -15.34
CA GLY A 78 6.80 10.15 -13.87
C GLY A 78 5.91 11.27 -13.31
N GLY A 79 5.64 11.22 -12.00
CA GLY A 79 4.96 12.28 -11.27
C GLY A 79 3.49 11.99 -10.96
N GLU A 80 2.81 13.03 -10.51
CA GLU A 80 1.49 12.94 -9.86
C GLU A 80 0.41 12.36 -10.77
N VAL A 81 0.31 12.84 -12.01
CA VAL A 81 -0.73 12.44 -12.97
C VAL A 81 -0.58 10.97 -13.35
N ALA A 82 0.63 10.57 -13.74
CA ALA A 82 0.91 9.18 -14.11
C ALA A 82 0.65 8.22 -12.96
N TRP A 83 1.06 8.62 -11.75
CA TRP A 83 0.85 7.82 -10.56
C TRP A 83 -0.64 7.71 -10.20
N ARG A 84 -1.41 8.78 -10.38
CA ARG A 84 -2.86 8.74 -10.19
C ARG A 84 -3.58 7.86 -11.21
N VAL A 85 -3.14 7.88 -12.48
CA VAL A 85 -3.63 6.97 -13.51
C VAL A 85 -3.34 5.51 -13.13
N PHE A 86 -2.13 5.22 -12.63
CA PHE A 86 -1.77 3.89 -12.15
C PHE A 86 -2.63 3.46 -10.95
N ASP A 87 -2.85 4.34 -9.98
CA ASP A 87 -3.71 4.06 -8.83
C ASP A 87 -5.15 3.72 -9.26
N PHE A 88 -5.74 4.52 -10.16
CA PHE A 88 -7.06 4.21 -10.70
C PHE A 88 -7.10 2.91 -11.52
N ALA A 89 -6.03 2.57 -12.23
CA ALA A 89 -5.93 1.30 -12.92
C ALA A 89 -5.90 0.12 -11.93
N LEU A 90 -5.16 0.24 -10.82
CA LEU A 90 -5.16 -0.75 -9.75
C LEU A 90 -6.55 -0.92 -9.13
N LEU A 91 -7.24 0.17 -8.80
CA LEU A 91 -8.60 0.13 -8.23
C LEU A 91 -9.61 -0.49 -9.20
N THR A 92 -9.47 -0.18 -10.49
CA THR A 92 -10.29 -0.78 -11.55
C THR A 92 -10.03 -2.29 -11.66
N ALA A 93 -8.77 -2.71 -11.64
CA ALA A 93 -8.40 -4.13 -11.64
C ALA A 93 -8.96 -4.87 -10.42
N ALA A 94 -8.91 -4.23 -9.23
CA ALA A 94 -9.53 -4.78 -8.02
C ALA A 94 -11.04 -4.95 -8.17
N ALA A 95 -11.75 -3.91 -8.65
CA ALA A 95 -13.20 -3.97 -8.86
C ALA A 95 -13.57 -5.06 -9.86
N ILE A 96 -12.86 -5.20 -10.98
CA ILE A 96 -13.07 -6.26 -11.98
C ILE A 96 -12.82 -7.64 -11.36
N ALA A 97 -11.74 -7.83 -10.61
CA ALA A 97 -11.43 -9.11 -9.99
C ALA A 97 -12.47 -9.50 -8.92
N ILE A 98 -12.89 -8.54 -8.07
CA ILE A 98 -13.99 -8.73 -7.11
C ILE A 98 -15.27 -9.13 -7.85
N PHE A 99 -15.61 -8.42 -8.92
CA PHE A 99 -16.80 -8.72 -9.72
C PHE A 99 -16.72 -10.13 -10.34
N ALA A 100 -15.57 -10.54 -10.89
CA ALA A 100 -15.36 -11.87 -11.44
C ALA A 100 -15.47 -13.00 -10.41
N ILE A 101 -15.02 -12.76 -9.18
CA ILE A 101 -15.13 -13.70 -8.06
C ILE A 101 -16.59 -13.85 -7.64
N THR A 102 -17.33 -12.75 -7.53
CA THR A 102 -18.69 -12.71 -6.95
C THR A 102 -19.81 -12.95 -7.94
N LEU A 103 -19.57 -12.70 -9.24
CA LEU A 103 -20.58 -12.82 -10.32
C LEU A 103 -21.35 -14.14 -10.31
N PRO A 104 -20.76 -15.33 -10.06
CA PRO A 104 -21.49 -16.59 -9.99
C PRO A 104 -22.52 -16.67 -8.85
N TYR A 105 -22.35 -15.82 -7.83
CA TYR A 105 -23.28 -15.75 -6.69
C TYR A 105 -24.33 -14.64 -6.91
N ASP A 106 -23.90 -13.41 -7.13
CA ASP A 106 -24.76 -12.27 -7.47
C ASP A 106 -23.92 -11.12 -8.07
N TRP A 107 -24.37 -10.52 -9.18
CA TRP A 107 -23.70 -9.36 -9.79
C TRP A 107 -23.64 -8.16 -8.85
N PHE A 108 -24.71 -7.96 -8.03
CA PHE A 108 -24.76 -6.85 -7.07
C PHE A 108 -23.70 -6.99 -5.96
N ALA A 109 -23.35 -8.22 -5.56
CA ALA A 109 -22.26 -8.45 -4.63
C ALA A 109 -20.93 -7.88 -5.13
N GLY A 110 -20.66 -8.02 -6.44
CA GLY A 110 -19.47 -7.45 -7.07
C GLY A 110 -19.46 -5.93 -7.08
N CYS A 111 -20.56 -5.31 -7.48
CA CYS A 111 -20.71 -3.85 -7.46
C CYS A 111 -20.55 -3.29 -6.04
N PHE A 112 -21.20 -3.91 -5.05
CA PHE A 112 -21.17 -3.52 -3.66
C PHE A 112 -19.74 -3.60 -3.06
N ALA A 113 -19.10 -4.76 -3.19
CA ALA A 113 -17.77 -4.98 -2.63
C ALA A 113 -16.69 -4.15 -3.35
N GLY A 114 -16.76 -4.05 -4.69
CA GLY A 114 -15.82 -3.26 -5.48
C GLY A 114 -15.90 -1.77 -5.17
N ALA A 115 -17.11 -1.22 -5.10
CA ALA A 115 -17.31 0.18 -4.74
C ALA A 115 -16.85 0.49 -3.31
N LEU A 116 -17.17 -0.38 -2.34
CA LEU A 116 -16.70 -0.20 -0.97
C LEU A 116 -15.17 -0.28 -0.86
N PHE A 117 -14.52 -1.18 -1.61
CA PHE A 117 -13.06 -1.25 -1.63
C PHE A 117 -12.45 0.08 -2.10
N ILE A 118 -12.94 0.63 -3.22
CA ILE A 118 -12.49 1.92 -3.76
C ILE A 118 -12.71 3.05 -2.75
N LEU A 119 -13.87 3.10 -2.11
CA LEU A 119 -14.22 4.18 -1.17
C LEU A 119 -13.43 4.08 0.16
N VAL A 120 -13.16 2.88 0.65
CA VAL A 120 -12.30 2.68 1.83
C VAL A 120 -10.87 3.11 1.52
N HIS A 121 -10.35 2.74 0.33
CA HIS A 121 -9.05 3.20 -0.13
C HIS A 121 -8.98 4.74 -0.17
N GLY A 122 -9.94 5.39 -0.82
CA GLY A 122 -9.98 6.87 -0.88
C GLY A 122 -10.07 7.53 0.48
N ARG A 123 -10.87 6.96 1.40
CA ARG A 123 -11.00 7.46 2.77
C ARG A 123 -9.70 7.35 3.59
N ASP A 124 -8.87 6.36 3.32
CA ASP A 124 -7.58 6.20 3.97
C ASP A 124 -6.58 7.29 3.54
N GLY A 125 -6.87 7.94 2.43
CA GLY A 125 -6.28 9.20 2.02
C GLY A 125 -5.12 9.08 1.05
N LEU A 126 -4.57 10.25 0.83
CA LEU A 126 -3.56 10.58 -0.16
C LEU A 126 -2.33 9.64 -0.18
N GLY A 127 -1.80 9.29 0.99
CA GLY A 127 -0.63 8.41 1.10
C GLY A 127 -0.87 6.96 0.73
N GLN A 128 -2.12 6.60 0.33
CA GLN A 128 -2.46 5.22 -0.06
C GLN A 128 -2.38 4.98 -1.57
N GLY A 129 -2.32 6.06 -2.36
CA GLY A 129 -2.32 5.96 -3.82
C GLY A 129 -1.13 5.16 -4.34
N GLY A 130 -1.40 4.09 -5.11
CA GLY A 130 -0.39 3.23 -5.73
C GLY A 130 0.57 2.54 -4.76
N GLN A 131 0.26 2.48 -3.47
CA GLN A 131 1.08 1.81 -2.46
C GLN A 131 1.43 0.37 -2.86
N ARG A 132 2.66 -0.05 -2.56
CA ARG A 132 3.14 -1.41 -2.86
C ARG A 132 2.27 -2.51 -2.24
N ASP A 133 1.77 -2.31 -1.01
CA ASP A 133 0.85 -3.25 -0.36
C ASP A 133 -0.50 -3.33 -1.08
N LEU A 134 -0.99 -2.23 -1.65
CA LEU A 134 -2.16 -2.20 -2.54
C LEU A 134 -1.89 -3.01 -3.80
N THR A 135 -0.79 -2.72 -4.49
CA THR A 135 -0.39 -3.42 -5.72
C THR A 135 -0.26 -4.93 -5.49
N MET A 136 0.43 -5.33 -4.42
CA MET A 136 0.57 -6.73 -4.02
C MET A 136 -0.78 -7.39 -3.75
N ALA A 137 -1.66 -6.74 -2.96
CA ALA A 137 -2.97 -7.28 -2.62
C ALA A 137 -3.87 -7.42 -3.87
N ILE A 138 -3.79 -6.48 -4.81
CA ILE A 138 -4.55 -6.55 -6.07
C ILE A 138 -4.00 -7.66 -6.98
N CYS A 139 -2.68 -7.81 -7.10
CA CYS A 139 -2.09 -8.95 -7.82
C CYS A 139 -2.58 -10.28 -7.24
N LEU A 140 -2.63 -10.42 -5.92
CA LEU A 140 -3.10 -11.61 -5.24
C LEU A 140 -4.61 -11.85 -5.43
N LEU A 141 -5.42 -10.80 -5.43
CA LEU A 141 -6.85 -10.85 -5.74
C LEU A 141 -7.11 -11.27 -7.19
N VAL A 142 -6.39 -10.68 -8.14
CA VAL A 142 -6.45 -11.03 -9.57
C VAL A 142 -6.02 -12.47 -9.78
N ALA A 143 -4.94 -12.90 -9.12
CA ALA A 143 -4.52 -14.30 -9.10
C ALA A 143 -5.66 -15.21 -8.63
N THR A 144 -6.32 -14.88 -7.52
CA THR A 144 -7.44 -15.66 -6.98
C THR A 144 -8.61 -15.74 -7.96
N ALA A 145 -8.96 -14.63 -8.63
CA ALA A 145 -10.01 -14.62 -9.65
C ALA A 145 -9.69 -15.56 -10.81
N PHE A 146 -8.43 -15.56 -11.29
CA PHE A 146 -7.98 -16.50 -12.33
C PHE A 146 -7.96 -17.95 -11.84
N LEU A 147 -7.58 -18.21 -10.59
CA LEU A 147 -7.63 -19.55 -10.01
C LEU A 147 -9.06 -20.09 -9.98
N PHE A 148 -10.03 -19.28 -9.49
CA PHE A 148 -11.45 -19.65 -9.46
C PHE A 148 -11.97 -19.94 -10.86
N HIS A 149 -11.68 -19.07 -11.84
CA HIS A 149 -12.03 -19.30 -13.22
C HIS A 149 -11.42 -20.60 -13.78
N GLY A 150 -10.13 -20.83 -13.54
CA GLY A 150 -9.40 -22.01 -13.97
C GLY A 150 -9.99 -23.31 -13.44
N VAL A 151 -10.35 -23.36 -12.15
CA VAL A 151 -10.97 -24.52 -11.52
C VAL A 151 -12.43 -24.71 -11.95
N ARG A 152 -13.21 -23.61 -12.09
CA ARG A 152 -14.61 -23.67 -12.55
C ARG A 152 -14.72 -24.20 -13.98
N ARG A 153 -13.84 -23.74 -14.87
CA ARG A 153 -13.87 -24.02 -16.32
C ARG A 153 -12.90 -25.10 -16.77
N ASN A 154 -12.13 -25.68 -15.86
CA ASN A 154 -11.06 -26.64 -16.16
C ASN A 154 -10.06 -26.09 -17.21
N ARG A 155 -9.53 -24.87 -16.96
CA ARG A 155 -8.66 -24.14 -17.90
C ARG A 155 -7.26 -23.93 -17.30
N PRO A 156 -6.25 -24.75 -17.67
CA PRO A 156 -4.89 -24.62 -17.15
C PRO A 156 -4.22 -23.26 -17.41
N TRP A 157 -4.52 -22.59 -18.55
CA TRP A 157 -3.99 -21.26 -18.82
C TRP A 157 -4.41 -20.23 -17.77
N SER A 158 -5.63 -20.35 -17.22
CA SER A 158 -6.10 -19.46 -16.18
C SER A 158 -5.38 -19.73 -14.86
N THR A 159 -5.05 -20.99 -14.55
CA THR A 159 -4.20 -21.28 -13.39
C THR A 159 -2.73 -20.87 -13.61
N ALA A 160 -2.25 -20.80 -14.85
CA ALA A 160 -0.97 -20.17 -15.15
C ALA A 160 -0.98 -18.67 -14.79
N LEU A 161 -2.05 -17.94 -15.16
CA LEU A 161 -2.19 -16.53 -14.76
C LEU A 161 -2.29 -16.35 -13.23
N PHE A 162 -2.94 -17.29 -12.53
CA PHE A 162 -2.83 -17.30 -11.05
C PHE A 162 -1.37 -17.37 -10.60
N GLY A 163 -0.58 -18.30 -11.15
CA GLY A 163 0.84 -18.40 -10.82
C GLY A 163 1.60 -17.11 -11.12
N LEU A 164 1.42 -16.56 -12.32
CA LEU A 164 2.08 -15.32 -12.74
C LEU A 164 1.82 -14.15 -11.77
N PHE A 165 0.55 -13.86 -11.48
CA PHE A 165 0.21 -12.75 -10.58
C PHE A 165 0.61 -13.02 -9.12
N ALA A 166 0.57 -14.28 -8.67
CA ALA A 166 1.09 -14.66 -7.36
C ALA A 166 2.62 -14.50 -7.29
N GLY A 167 3.34 -14.83 -8.37
CA GLY A 167 4.78 -14.59 -8.51
C GLY A 167 5.14 -13.10 -8.48
N VAL A 168 4.39 -12.27 -9.19
CA VAL A 168 4.55 -10.80 -9.14
C VAL A 168 4.29 -10.29 -7.71
N ALA A 169 3.21 -10.72 -7.06
CA ALA A 169 2.92 -10.34 -5.68
C ALA A 169 4.06 -10.73 -4.72
N ALA A 170 4.68 -11.91 -4.91
CA ALA A 170 5.80 -12.39 -4.10
C ALA A 170 7.07 -11.54 -4.29
N THR A 171 7.30 -10.94 -5.46
CA THR A 171 8.43 -10.01 -5.67
C THR A 171 8.25 -8.67 -4.96
N ILE A 172 7.00 -8.30 -4.64
CA ILE A 172 6.69 -7.09 -3.85
C ILE A 172 6.75 -7.40 -2.36
N LYS A 173 6.21 -8.55 -1.94
CA LYS A 173 6.17 -8.97 -0.54
C LYS A 173 6.14 -10.49 -0.41
N PRO A 174 7.27 -11.15 -0.09
CA PRO A 174 7.36 -12.61 -0.04
C PRO A 174 6.42 -13.28 0.97
N THR A 175 5.89 -12.53 1.93
CA THR A 175 4.92 -13.02 2.92
C THR A 175 3.63 -13.57 2.32
N VAL A 176 3.35 -13.32 1.04
CA VAL A 176 2.20 -13.89 0.32
C VAL A 176 2.36 -15.36 -0.05
N LEU A 177 3.58 -15.90 -0.03
CA LEU A 177 3.90 -17.27 -0.45
C LEU A 177 3.08 -18.35 0.28
N PRO A 178 2.95 -18.34 1.62
CA PRO A 178 2.15 -19.33 2.32
C PRO A 178 0.68 -19.35 1.87
N PHE A 179 0.11 -18.16 1.65
CA PHE A 179 -1.28 -18.07 1.20
C PHE A 179 -1.44 -18.53 -0.25
N GLY A 180 -0.53 -18.17 -1.15
CA GLY A 180 -0.51 -18.67 -2.52
C GLY A 180 -0.45 -20.21 -2.58
N ALA A 181 0.36 -20.83 -1.71
CA ALA A 181 0.43 -22.28 -1.57
C ALA A 181 -0.91 -22.89 -1.07
N VAL A 182 -1.53 -22.28 -0.07
CA VAL A 182 -2.86 -22.71 0.44
C VAL A 182 -3.91 -22.66 -0.66
N LEU A 183 -3.95 -21.58 -1.44
CA LEU A 183 -4.90 -21.45 -2.57
C LEU A 183 -4.67 -22.55 -3.61
N LEU A 184 -3.42 -22.82 -3.97
CA LEU A 184 -3.09 -23.88 -4.94
C LEU A 184 -3.49 -25.25 -4.40
N LEU A 185 -3.24 -25.56 -3.12
CA LEU A 185 -3.63 -26.81 -2.48
C LEU A 185 -5.15 -27.00 -2.48
N LEU A 186 -5.92 -25.97 -2.15
CA LEU A 186 -7.40 -26.01 -2.19
C LEU A 186 -7.90 -26.26 -3.62
N ALA A 187 -7.29 -25.62 -4.60
CA ALA A 187 -7.60 -25.84 -6.02
C ALA A 187 -7.28 -27.27 -6.47
N VAL A 188 -6.07 -27.78 -6.16
CA VAL A 188 -5.65 -29.15 -6.45
C VAL A 188 -6.60 -30.18 -5.82
N PHE A 189 -6.95 -30.01 -4.56
CA PHE A 189 -7.91 -30.87 -3.88
C PHE A 189 -9.28 -30.87 -4.56
N THR A 190 -9.77 -29.70 -4.97
CA THR A 190 -11.05 -29.54 -5.68
C THR A 190 -11.02 -30.19 -7.06
N LEU A 191 -9.94 -29.98 -7.83
CA LEU A 191 -9.73 -30.60 -9.13
C LEU A 191 -9.66 -32.14 -9.02
N ARG A 192 -8.95 -32.65 -8.00
CA ARG A 192 -8.88 -34.08 -7.72
C ARG A 192 -10.26 -34.68 -7.46
N ARG A 193 -11.06 -34.03 -6.61
CA ARG A 193 -12.45 -34.48 -6.33
C ARG A 193 -13.34 -34.49 -7.57
N ARG A 194 -13.04 -33.64 -8.55
CA ARG A 194 -13.76 -33.56 -9.83
C ARG A 194 -13.20 -34.49 -10.91
N GLY A 195 -12.17 -35.31 -10.60
CA GLY A 195 -11.52 -36.22 -11.57
C GLY A 195 -10.73 -35.49 -12.68
N GLN A 196 -10.34 -34.24 -12.46
CA GLN A 196 -9.64 -33.43 -13.47
C GLN A 196 -8.13 -33.64 -13.44
N ARG A 197 -7.43 -33.30 -14.55
CA ARG A 197 -5.98 -33.51 -14.73
C ARG A 197 -5.16 -32.47 -13.95
N ILE A 198 -4.89 -32.73 -12.68
CA ILE A 198 -4.19 -31.85 -11.74
C ILE A 198 -2.83 -31.38 -12.27
N ARG A 199 -2.05 -32.29 -12.88
CA ARG A 199 -0.67 -32.00 -13.34
C ARG A 199 -0.57 -30.78 -14.25
N TRP A 200 -1.55 -30.57 -15.12
CA TRP A 200 -1.54 -29.43 -16.04
C TRP A 200 -1.84 -28.11 -15.32
N HIS A 201 -2.75 -28.11 -14.35
CA HIS A 201 -3.05 -26.94 -13.54
C HIS A 201 -1.90 -26.56 -12.60
N ALA A 202 -1.40 -27.54 -11.83
CA ALA A 202 -0.30 -27.33 -10.91
C ALA A 202 1.00 -26.96 -11.65
N GLY A 203 1.34 -27.68 -12.71
CA GLY A 203 2.54 -27.40 -13.50
C GLY A 203 2.51 -26.02 -14.15
N ALA A 204 1.37 -25.63 -14.76
CA ALA A 204 1.22 -24.33 -15.39
C ALA A 204 1.29 -23.18 -14.35
N ALA A 205 0.64 -23.34 -13.17
CA ALA A 205 0.71 -22.39 -12.10
C ALA A 205 2.14 -22.22 -11.56
N THR A 206 2.83 -23.34 -11.29
CA THR A 206 4.20 -23.31 -10.76
C THR A 206 5.18 -22.70 -11.76
N ALA A 207 5.13 -23.11 -13.04
CA ALA A 207 6.01 -22.57 -14.07
C ALA A 207 5.82 -21.04 -14.22
N ALA A 208 4.57 -20.57 -14.31
CA ALA A 208 4.26 -19.15 -14.46
C ALA A 208 4.61 -18.34 -13.20
N PHE A 209 4.53 -18.93 -12.01
CA PHE A 209 4.93 -18.28 -10.76
C PHE A 209 6.38 -17.81 -10.77
N PHE A 210 7.30 -18.63 -11.31
CA PHE A 210 8.72 -18.29 -11.33
C PHE A 210 9.08 -17.12 -12.25
N VAL A 211 8.21 -16.71 -13.16
CA VAL A 211 8.47 -15.58 -14.07
C VAL A 211 8.79 -14.31 -13.27
N GLY A 212 7.96 -13.94 -12.28
CA GLY A 212 8.20 -12.76 -11.45
C GLY A 212 9.54 -12.82 -10.69
N PRO A 213 9.79 -13.83 -9.85
CA PRO A 213 11.07 -14.00 -9.15
C PRO A 213 12.29 -14.03 -10.04
N ILE A 214 12.22 -14.68 -11.22
CA ILE A 214 13.33 -14.69 -12.19
C ILE A 214 13.58 -13.28 -12.72
N MET A 215 12.55 -12.54 -13.10
CA MET A 215 12.68 -11.15 -13.54
C MET A 215 13.30 -10.27 -12.44
N ALA A 216 12.88 -10.44 -11.17
CA ALA A 216 13.47 -9.72 -10.05
C ALA A 216 14.95 -10.06 -9.85
N LEU A 217 15.33 -11.33 -9.99
CA LEU A 217 16.73 -11.75 -9.92
C LEU A 217 17.56 -11.17 -11.08
N VAL A 218 17.04 -11.19 -12.30
CA VAL A 218 17.69 -10.58 -13.48
C VAL A 218 17.87 -9.07 -13.27
N PHE A 219 16.87 -8.39 -12.75
CA PHE A 219 16.95 -6.97 -12.41
C PHE A 219 18.08 -6.67 -11.41
N LEU A 220 18.15 -7.44 -10.32
CA LEU A 220 19.21 -7.28 -9.30
C LEU A 220 20.60 -7.60 -9.89
N TRP A 221 20.69 -8.61 -10.73
CA TRP A 221 21.94 -8.99 -11.38
C TRP A 221 22.44 -7.91 -12.34
N GLN A 222 21.55 -7.35 -13.17
CA GLN A 222 21.89 -6.25 -14.10
C GLN A 222 22.36 -4.98 -13.37
N LYS A 223 21.91 -4.76 -12.14
CA LYS A 223 22.29 -3.62 -11.29
C LYS A 223 23.49 -3.93 -10.39
N ASP A 224 24.10 -5.10 -10.48
CA ASP A 224 25.16 -5.58 -9.57
C ASP A 224 24.75 -5.42 -8.09
N ALA A 225 23.50 -5.73 -7.78
CA ALA A 225 22.87 -5.46 -6.48
C ALA A 225 22.50 -6.74 -5.69
N VAL A 226 22.78 -7.95 -6.22
CA VAL A 226 22.35 -9.21 -5.59
C VAL A 226 22.92 -9.37 -4.18
N ALA A 227 24.26 -9.18 -4.00
CA ALA A 227 24.90 -9.32 -2.70
C ALA A 227 24.41 -8.26 -1.71
N ALA A 228 24.25 -7.01 -2.17
CA ALA A 228 23.77 -5.91 -1.36
C ALA A 228 22.30 -6.11 -0.94
N PHE A 229 21.45 -6.62 -1.83
CA PHE A 229 20.08 -7.01 -1.52
C PHE A 229 20.02 -8.07 -0.42
N VAL A 230 20.83 -9.14 -0.53
CA VAL A 230 20.88 -10.20 0.48
C VAL A 230 21.34 -9.63 1.83
N HIS A 231 22.36 -8.76 1.83
CA HIS A 231 22.82 -8.10 3.04
C HIS A 231 21.73 -7.22 3.66
N GLY A 232 21.04 -6.42 2.86
CA GLY A 232 19.92 -5.58 3.31
C GLY A 232 18.75 -6.41 3.85
N LEU A 233 18.45 -7.56 3.23
CA LEU A 233 17.39 -8.46 3.67
C LEU A 233 17.64 -9.01 5.09
N PHE A 234 18.88 -9.30 5.45
CA PHE A 234 19.24 -9.80 6.77
C PHE A 234 19.64 -8.72 7.77
N GLY A 235 19.96 -7.50 7.33
CA GLY A 235 20.34 -6.38 8.19
C GLY A 235 19.22 -5.35 8.35
N ILE A 236 18.86 -4.68 7.26
CA ILE A 236 17.91 -3.55 7.28
C ILE A 236 16.48 -4.01 7.59
N VAL A 237 16.03 -5.10 6.96
CA VAL A 237 14.64 -5.57 7.11
C VAL A 237 14.31 -6.00 8.55
N PRO A 238 15.12 -6.81 9.26
CA PRO A 238 14.88 -7.14 10.67
C PRO A 238 14.94 -5.92 11.57
N TYR A 239 15.90 -5.02 11.36
CA TYR A 239 15.99 -3.77 12.10
C TYR A 239 14.71 -2.93 11.91
N TYR A 240 14.31 -2.71 10.65
CA TYR A 240 13.07 -2.00 10.38
C TYR A 240 11.86 -2.70 11.02
N ALA A 241 11.79 -4.02 10.96
CA ALA A 241 10.70 -4.79 11.59
C ALA A 241 10.64 -4.62 13.12
N SER A 242 11.77 -4.35 13.78
CA SER A 242 11.82 -4.12 15.24
C SER A 242 11.30 -2.76 15.67
N LEU A 243 11.07 -1.82 14.74
CA LEU A 243 10.62 -0.46 15.04
C LEU A 243 9.10 -0.35 15.05
N GLY A 244 8.56 0.49 15.95
CA GLY A 244 7.18 1.02 15.84
C GLY A 244 6.05 0.03 16.09
N HIS A 245 6.01 -0.68 17.22
CA HIS A 245 4.95 -1.61 17.56
C HIS A 245 3.72 -0.94 18.19
N ARG A 246 2.53 -1.36 17.76
CA ARG A 246 1.24 -0.97 18.33
C ARG A 246 0.63 -2.13 19.12
N PRO A 247 -0.14 -1.86 20.18
CA PRO A 247 -0.80 -2.93 20.95
C PRO A 247 -1.82 -3.71 20.11
N LEU A 248 -2.00 -4.99 20.42
CA LEU A 248 -2.88 -5.90 19.67
C LEU A 248 -4.32 -5.39 19.58
N SER A 249 -4.85 -4.80 20.66
CA SER A 249 -6.21 -4.22 20.69
C SER A 249 -6.37 -3.10 19.65
N PHE A 250 -5.36 -2.22 19.52
CA PHE A 250 -5.34 -1.20 18.47
C PHE A 250 -5.33 -1.85 17.08
N LEU A 251 -4.47 -2.83 16.84
CA LEU A 251 -4.35 -3.50 15.55
C LEU A 251 -5.67 -4.18 15.14
N LEU A 252 -6.29 -4.95 16.05
CA LEU A 252 -7.55 -5.63 15.75
C LEU A 252 -8.68 -4.64 15.41
N LEU A 253 -8.81 -3.55 16.15
CA LEU A 253 -9.83 -2.53 15.89
C LEU A 253 -9.58 -1.82 14.55
N HIS A 254 -8.33 -1.44 14.26
CA HIS A 254 -7.99 -0.69 13.06
C HIS A 254 -7.90 -1.55 11.80
N SER A 255 -7.73 -2.89 11.92
CA SER A 255 -7.69 -3.80 10.79
C SER A 255 -8.94 -3.72 9.91
N VAL A 256 -10.10 -3.52 10.53
CA VAL A 256 -11.42 -3.47 9.85
C VAL A 256 -12.06 -2.08 9.81
N SER A 257 -11.45 -1.05 10.42
CA SER A 257 -11.98 0.32 10.31
C SER A 257 -11.92 0.81 8.83
N PRO A 258 -12.95 1.46 8.28
CA PRO A 258 -14.24 1.88 8.88
C PRO A 258 -15.36 0.83 8.79
N LEU A 259 -15.05 -0.40 8.42
CA LEU A 259 -16.02 -1.45 8.13
C LEU A 259 -16.52 -2.18 9.39
N LEU A 260 -16.07 -1.78 10.60
CA LEU A 260 -16.41 -2.49 11.84
C LEU A 260 -17.92 -2.75 12.01
N PRO A 261 -18.84 -1.76 11.78
CA PRO A 261 -20.27 -2.03 11.88
C PRO A 261 -20.73 -3.11 10.89
N LEU A 262 -20.20 -3.09 9.66
CA LEU A 262 -20.52 -4.06 8.63
C LEU A 262 -20.01 -5.46 9.00
N VAL A 263 -18.81 -5.55 9.56
CA VAL A 263 -18.21 -6.82 10.04
C VAL A 263 -19.02 -7.40 11.17
N ILE A 264 -19.50 -6.59 12.12
CA ILE A 264 -20.36 -7.04 13.21
C ILE A 264 -21.66 -7.63 12.66
N ILE A 265 -22.34 -6.91 11.76
CA ILE A 265 -23.58 -7.39 11.11
C ILE A 265 -23.31 -8.70 10.36
N TRP A 266 -22.19 -8.82 9.66
CA TRP A 266 -21.79 -10.02 8.94
C TRP A 266 -21.52 -11.21 9.88
N ILE A 267 -20.83 -11.00 11.01
CA ILE A 267 -20.62 -12.06 12.01
C ILE A 267 -21.97 -12.57 12.56
N VAL A 268 -22.90 -11.67 12.91
CA VAL A 268 -24.24 -12.04 13.34
C VAL A 268 -24.95 -12.85 12.26
N LEU A 269 -24.87 -12.43 10.99
CA LEU A 269 -25.45 -13.16 9.86
C LEU A 269 -24.91 -14.58 9.76
N ILE A 270 -23.57 -14.77 9.81
CA ILE A 270 -22.94 -16.09 9.69
C ILE A 270 -23.38 -17.01 10.84
N VAL A 271 -23.41 -16.51 12.07
CA VAL A 271 -23.81 -17.27 13.26
C VAL A 271 -25.25 -17.75 13.13
N VAL A 272 -26.16 -16.91 12.65
CA VAL A 272 -27.58 -17.24 12.51
C VAL A 272 -27.84 -18.12 11.30
N GLN A 273 -27.24 -17.81 10.15
CA GLN A 273 -27.51 -18.50 8.88
C GLN A 273 -26.76 -19.82 8.75
N ARG A 274 -25.54 -19.92 9.31
CA ARG A 274 -24.60 -21.07 9.18
C ARG A 274 -24.43 -21.50 7.71
N PRO A 275 -23.94 -20.61 6.84
CA PRO A 275 -23.90 -20.88 5.40
C PRO A 275 -22.97 -22.05 5.09
N ARG A 276 -23.30 -22.82 4.03
CA ARG A 276 -22.42 -23.87 3.54
C ARG A 276 -21.14 -23.26 2.99
N VAL A 277 -20.00 -23.82 3.41
CA VAL A 277 -18.68 -23.40 2.97
C VAL A 277 -18.27 -24.29 1.79
N ASP A 278 -18.36 -23.76 0.56
CA ASP A 278 -17.72 -24.35 -0.60
C ASP A 278 -16.22 -24.02 -0.64
N TRP A 279 -15.51 -24.57 -1.62
CA TRP A 279 -14.06 -24.38 -1.71
C TRP A 279 -13.66 -22.91 -1.98
N GLU A 280 -14.47 -22.14 -2.71
CA GLU A 280 -14.19 -20.74 -3.00
C GLU A 280 -14.38 -19.85 -1.78
N ARG A 281 -15.45 -20.11 -1.03
CA ARG A 281 -15.64 -19.44 0.26
C ARG A 281 -14.55 -19.82 1.26
N ALA A 282 -14.13 -21.10 1.29
CA ALA A 282 -12.99 -21.53 2.10
C ALA A 282 -11.71 -20.77 1.70
N ALA A 283 -11.45 -20.60 0.41
CA ALA A 283 -10.32 -19.83 -0.09
C ALA A 283 -10.39 -18.34 0.32
N LEU A 284 -11.58 -17.71 0.23
CA LEU A 284 -11.79 -16.34 0.70
C LEU A 284 -11.61 -16.21 2.22
N PHE A 285 -12.12 -17.17 3.02
CA PHE A 285 -11.87 -17.20 4.47
C PHE A 285 -10.38 -17.35 4.80
N CYS A 286 -9.65 -18.22 4.09
CA CYS A 286 -8.20 -18.30 4.23
C CYS A 286 -7.51 -16.96 3.87
N GLY A 287 -8.02 -16.24 2.84
CA GLY A 287 -7.56 -14.92 2.48
C GLY A 287 -7.78 -13.87 3.56
N VAL A 288 -8.95 -13.89 4.20
CA VAL A 288 -9.25 -13.03 5.37
C VAL A 288 -8.30 -13.33 6.53
N GLY A 289 -8.11 -14.63 6.84
CA GLY A 289 -7.17 -15.06 7.88
C GLY A 289 -5.74 -14.62 7.59
N PHE A 290 -5.26 -14.86 6.36
CA PHE A 290 -3.94 -14.41 5.90
C PHE A 290 -3.78 -12.89 6.03
N GLY A 291 -4.76 -12.12 5.54
CA GLY A 291 -4.71 -10.67 5.58
C GLY A 291 -4.67 -10.11 7.00
N LEU A 292 -5.46 -10.69 7.91
CA LEU A 292 -5.46 -10.33 9.33
C LEU A 292 -4.12 -10.67 10.01
N ILE A 293 -3.61 -11.87 9.79
CA ILE A 293 -2.30 -12.30 10.33
C ILE A 293 -1.20 -11.39 9.79
N SER A 294 -1.19 -11.12 8.48
CA SER A 294 -0.22 -10.23 7.85
C SER A 294 -0.25 -8.83 8.47
N TYR A 295 -1.44 -8.27 8.73
CA TYR A 295 -1.60 -6.97 9.36
C TYR A 295 -1.09 -6.96 10.81
N VAL A 296 -1.45 -7.97 11.60
CA VAL A 296 -1.07 -8.06 13.01
C VAL A 296 0.44 -8.28 13.18
N VAL A 297 1.03 -9.17 12.38
CA VAL A 297 2.47 -9.47 12.45
C VAL A 297 3.34 -8.25 12.09
N GLN A 298 2.88 -7.39 11.18
CA GLN A 298 3.56 -6.13 10.87
C GLN A 298 3.50 -5.10 12.00
N ALA A 299 2.59 -5.24 12.94
CA ALA A 299 2.48 -4.57 14.24
C ALA A 299 2.41 -3.02 14.23
N ARG A 300 2.36 -2.33 13.10
CA ARG A 300 2.45 -0.87 12.99
C ARG A 300 1.11 -0.16 12.83
N GLY A 301 0.09 -0.87 12.35
CA GLY A 301 -1.25 -0.33 12.20
C GLY A 301 -1.42 0.67 11.04
N TYR A 302 -0.49 0.72 10.07
CA TYR A 302 -0.67 1.56 8.89
C TYR A 302 -1.86 1.12 8.04
N PRO A 303 -2.65 2.04 7.46
CA PRO A 303 -3.85 1.70 6.70
C PRO A 303 -3.57 0.77 5.52
N TYR A 304 -2.46 0.93 4.82
CA TYR A 304 -2.13 0.10 3.65
C TYR A 304 -1.80 -1.36 3.97
N TYR A 305 -1.38 -1.69 5.20
CA TYR A 305 -1.12 -3.08 5.58
C TYR A 305 -2.37 -3.96 5.64
N ARG A 306 -3.58 -3.36 5.66
CA ARG A 306 -4.84 -4.10 5.68
C ARG A 306 -5.41 -4.43 4.30
N TYR A 307 -4.80 -3.95 3.18
CA TYR A 307 -5.30 -4.30 1.85
C TYR A 307 -5.42 -5.81 1.60
N PRO A 308 -4.47 -6.67 2.03
CA PRO A 308 -4.63 -8.13 1.90
C PRO A 308 -5.85 -8.68 2.63
N LEU A 309 -6.27 -8.06 3.75
CA LEU A 309 -7.50 -8.41 4.44
C LEU A 309 -8.74 -7.94 3.65
N LEU A 310 -8.75 -6.68 3.23
CA LEU A 310 -9.92 -6.04 2.61
C LEU A 310 -10.30 -6.67 1.26
N VAL A 311 -9.33 -7.05 0.43
CA VAL A 311 -9.59 -7.66 -0.89
C VAL A 311 -10.27 -9.02 -0.81
N PHE A 312 -10.22 -9.72 0.33
CA PHE A 312 -10.91 -10.99 0.56
C PHE A 312 -12.15 -10.84 1.45
N LEU A 313 -12.11 -9.95 2.43
CA LEU A 313 -13.22 -9.72 3.36
C LEU A 313 -14.44 -9.13 2.65
N LEU A 314 -14.25 -8.11 1.82
CA LEU A 314 -15.36 -7.42 1.15
C LEU A 314 -16.14 -8.34 0.19
N PRO A 315 -15.51 -9.09 -0.73
CA PRO A 315 -16.25 -10.02 -1.58
C PRO A 315 -16.93 -11.14 -0.77
N LEU A 316 -16.30 -11.65 0.30
CA LEU A 316 -16.89 -12.67 1.16
C LEU A 316 -18.16 -12.15 1.85
N MET A 317 -18.09 -10.98 2.48
CA MET A 317 -19.27 -10.35 3.11
C MET A 317 -20.38 -10.07 2.09
N ALA A 318 -20.03 -9.58 0.91
CA ALA A 318 -21.01 -9.26 -0.13
C ALA A 318 -21.72 -10.52 -0.66
N ILE A 319 -21.01 -11.63 -0.85
CA ILE A 319 -21.59 -12.92 -1.22
C ILE A 319 -22.55 -13.37 -0.12
N ASP A 320 -22.18 -13.26 1.15
CA ASP A 320 -23.01 -13.73 2.26
C ASP A 320 -24.27 -12.88 2.42
N PHE A 321 -24.15 -11.54 2.39
CA PHE A 321 -25.32 -10.66 2.45
C PHE A 321 -26.29 -10.86 1.29
N THR A 322 -25.79 -10.92 0.05
CA THR A 322 -26.66 -11.07 -1.12
C THR A 322 -27.30 -12.46 -1.19
N SER A 323 -26.55 -13.50 -0.84
CA SER A 323 -27.08 -14.87 -0.80
C SER A 323 -28.15 -15.02 0.28
N ALA A 324 -27.91 -14.47 1.48
CA ALA A 324 -28.86 -14.48 2.58
C ALA A 324 -30.14 -13.70 2.26
N TRP A 325 -29.99 -12.53 1.66
CA TRP A 325 -31.15 -11.72 1.27
C TRP A 325 -32.07 -12.42 0.26
N ARG A 326 -31.49 -13.16 -0.70
CA ARG A 326 -32.24 -13.86 -1.76
C ARG A 326 -32.77 -15.22 -1.33
N SER A 327 -31.98 -16.00 -0.60
CA SER A 327 -32.18 -17.45 -0.48
C SER A 327 -32.52 -17.91 0.93
N ALA A 328 -32.69 -16.99 1.89
CA ALA A 328 -33.06 -17.39 3.26
C ALA A 328 -34.43 -18.10 3.26
N SER A 329 -34.48 -19.27 3.89
CA SER A 329 -35.66 -20.12 4.01
C SER A 329 -35.84 -20.63 5.44
N GLY A 330 -37.02 -21.15 5.76
CA GLY A 330 -37.35 -21.65 7.08
C GLY A 330 -37.81 -20.58 8.08
N ARG A 331 -37.95 -20.96 9.34
CA ARG A 331 -38.55 -20.12 10.41
C ARG A 331 -37.78 -18.81 10.65
N LEU A 332 -36.46 -18.81 10.49
CA LEU A 332 -35.60 -17.65 10.70
C LEU A 332 -35.41 -16.79 9.44
N ALA A 333 -36.03 -17.14 8.31
CA ALA A 333 -35.83 -16.43 7.04
C ALA A 333 -36.08 -14.90 7.12
N PRO A 334 -37.13 -14.39 7.80
CA PRO A 334 -37.33 -12.95 7.93
C PRO A 334 -36.20 -12.25 8.67
N ALA A 335 -35.72 -12.83 9.77
CA ALA A 335 -34.60 -12.28 10.53
C ALA A 335 -33.28 -12.28 9.72
N ILE A 336 -32.98 -13.39 9.05
CA ILE A 336 -31.78 -13.52 8.20
C ILE A 336 -31.82 -12.48 7.06
N ARG A 337 -32.97 -12.30 6.39
CA ARG A 337 -33.14 -11.28 5.34
C ARG A 337 -33.01 -9.88 5.90
N GLY A 338 -33.56 -9.61 7.10
CA GLY A 338 -33.44 -8.32 7.78
C GLY A 338 -31.99 -7.97 8.10
N ILE A 339 -31.22 -8.91 8.67
CA ILE A 339 -29.80 -8.74 8.97
C ILE A 339 -29.01 -8.49 7.65
N ALA A 340 -29.27 -9.29 6.62
CA ALA A 340 -28.60 -9.12 5.32
C ALA A 340 -28.90 -7.77 4.69
N ALA A 341 -30.17 -7.34 4.69
CA ALA A 341 -30.59 -6.03 4.18
C ALA A 341 -29.94 -4.90 5.00
N ALA A 342 -29.89 -5.02 6.33
CA ALA A 342 -29.21 -4.05 7.19
C ALA A 342 -27.73 -3.92 6.81
N GLY A 343 -27.02 -5.02 6.55
CA GLY A 343 -25.62 -4.99 6.09
C GLY A 343 -25.48 -4.26 4.74
N LEU A 344 -26.30 -4.58 3.75
CA LEU A 344 -26.26 -3.92 2.44
C LEU A 344 -26.60 -2.42 2.52
N VAL A 345 -27.61 -2.05 3.31
CA VAL A 345 -27.97 -0.63 3.56
C VAL A 345 -26.84 0.10 4.27
N THR A 346 -26.28 -0.50 5.33
CA THR A 346 -25.16 0.11 6.08
C THR A 346 -23.97 0.37 5.16
N GLY A 347 -23.60 -0.59 4.31
CA GLY A 347 -22.50 -0.40 3.36
C GLY A 347 -22.79 0.67 2.31
N ALA A 348 -23.93 0.57 1.62
CA ALA A 348 -24.23 1.40 0.45
C ALA A 348 -24.75 2.81 0.78
N LEU A 349 -25.48 2.98 1.89
CA LEU A 349 -26.15 4.24 2.23
C LEU A 349 -25.59 4.95 3.47
N ILE A 350 -24.67 4.31 4.22
CA ILE A 350 -24.03 4.92 5.37
C ILE A 350 -22.51 4.99 5.16
N ILE A 351 -21.83 3.84 5.00
CA ILE A 351 -20.37 3.81 4.91
C ILE A 351 -19.87 4.47 3.62
N ALA A 352 -20.53 4.23 2.48
CA ALA A 352 -20.11 4.80 1.21
C ALA A 352 -20.27 6.33 1.17
N PRO A 353 -21.42 6.95 1.49
CA PRO A 353 -21.55 8.40 1.55
C PRO A 353 -20.65 9.05 2.62
N MET A 354 -20.50 8.41 3.79
CA MET A 354 -19.59 8.91 4.83
C MET A 354 -18.13 8.90 4.33
N SER A 355 -17.73 7.87 3.62
CA SER A 355 -16.38 7.80 3.04
C SER A 355 -16.17 8.89 1.99
N ALA A 356 -17.13 9.09 1.07
CA ALA A 356 -17.09 10.16 0.09
C ALA A 356 -17.01 11.54 0.73
N PHE A 357 -17.81 11.78 1.77
CA PHE A 357 -17.79 13.03 2.53
C PHE A 357 -16.41 13.27 3.20
N LEU A 358 -15.81 12.25 3.80
CA LEU A 358 -14.50 12.38 4.43
C LEU A 358 -13.38 12.59 3.39
N ILE A 359 -13.49 12.00 2.20
CA ILE A 359 -12.56 12.23 1.09
C ILE A 359 -12.61 13.69 0.65
N HIS A 360 -13.80 14.27 0.53
CA HIS A 360 -13.96 15.69 0.16
C HIS A 360 -13.29 16.64 1.16
N ARG A 361 -13.23 16.25 2.44
CA ARG A 361 -12.63 17.05 3.50
C ARG A 361 -11.11 16.93 3.64
N TYR A 362 -10.46 16.13 2.81
CA TYR A 362 -9.01 16.10 2.80
C TYR A 362 -8.45 17.42 2.30
N GLU A 363 -7.83 18.17 3.18
CA GLU A 363 -7.02 19.32 2.81
C GLU A 363 -5.63 18.85 2.38
N LEU A 364 -5.24 19.27 1.18
CA LEU A 364 -3.98 18.90 0.56
C LEU A 364 -2.95 19.98 0.90
N HIS A 365 -2.29 19.84 2.04
CA HIS A 365 -1.19 20.72 2.39
C HIS A 365 0.11 20.21 1.76
N THR A 366 0.50 20.81 0.65
CA THR A 366 1.80 20.61 0.00
C THR A 366 2.82 21.68 0.37
N ASP A 367 2.53 22.47 1.40
CA ASP A 367 3.31 23.63 1.82
C ASP A 367 4.77 23.31 2.07
N PHE A 368 5.05 22.12 2.65
CA PHE A 368 6.43 21.66 2.83
C PHE A 368 7.18 21.58 1.50
N ILE A 369 6.59 20.92 0.50
CA ILE A 369 7.25 20.69 -0.80
C ILE A 369 7.41 22.00 -1.55
N SER A 370 6.37 22.83 -1.64
CA SER A 370 6.40 24.11 -2.37
C SER A 370 7.32 25.14 -1.70
N SER A 371 7.30 25.21 -0.36
CA SER A 371 8.19 26.11 0.39
C SER A 371 9.66 25.65 0.31
N LEU A 372 9.92 24.33 0.39
CA LEU A 372 11.28 23.84 0.25
C LEU A 372 11.80 24.03 -1.18
N GLU A 373 10.97 23.79 -2.20
CA GLU A 373 11.30 24.07 -3.61
C GLU A 373 11.74 25.53 -3.80
N GLN A 374 10.94 26.48 -3.32
CA GLN A 374 11.26 27.91 -3.42
C GLN A 374 12.57 28.26 -2.71
N ASN A 375 12.78 27.76 -1.46
CA ASN A 375 14.02 28.01 -0.73
C ASN A 375 15.25 27.40 -1.44
N LEU A 376 15.12 26.23 -2.06
CA LEU A 376 16.21 25.60 -2.79
C LEU A 376 16.49 26.30 -4.13
N ASP A 377 15.48 26.83 -4.79
CA ASP A 377 15.66 27.66 -5.99
C ASP A 377 16.45 28.93 -5.68
N ASP A 378 16.10 29.62 -4.58
CA ASP A 378 16.82 30.81 -4.11
C ASP A 378 18.28 30.52 -3.73
N LEU A 379 18.59 29.29 -3.28
CA LEU A 379 19.93 28.85 -2.84
C LEU A 379 20.79 28.25 -3.97
N GLY A 380 20.27 28.11 -5.17
CA GLY A 380 21.07 27.61 -6.30
C GLY A 380 20.30 26.77 -7.33
N GLY A 381 19.08 26.31 -7.00
CA GLY A 381 18.23 25.56 -7.91
C GLY A 381 18.90 24.30 -8.46
N SER A 382 18.96 24.14 -9.77
CA SER A 382 19.55 22.97 -10.44
C SER A 382 21.04 22.73 -10.15
N LYS A 383 21.79 23.78 -9.75
CA LYS A 383 23.21 23.66 -9.39
C LYS A 383 23.44 22.86 -8.10
N LEU A 384 22.40 22.66 -7.30
CA LEU A 384 22.45 21.87 -6.07
C LEU A 384 22.50 20.36 -6.31
N SER A 385 22.30 19.90 -7.56
CA SER A 385 22.35 18.48 -7.88
C SER A 385 23.72 17.86 -7.54
N GLY A 386 23.76 16.84 -6.72
CA GLY A 386 24.98 16.23 -6.17
C GLY A 386 25.56 16.95 -4.94
N HIS A 387 25.02 18.13 -4.56
CA HIS A 387 25.50 18.97 -3.47
C HIS A 387 24.43 19.24 -2.38
N ILE A 388 23.37 18.48 -2.36
CA ILE A 388 22.29 18.57 -1.38
C ILE A 388 22.08 17.22 -0.69
N GLN A 389 21.80 17.23 0.61
CA GLN A 389 21.47 16.04 1.38
C GLN A 389 20.17 16.22 2.17
N CYS A 390 19.24 15.30 2.01
CA CYS A 390 18.06 15.19 2.85
C CYS A 390 18.34 14.30 4.09
N ILE A 391 17.95 14.79 5.27
CA ILE A 391 17.87 14.04 6.53
C ILE A 391 16.37 13.90 6.85
N ASP A 392 15.73 13.06 6.09
CA ASP A 392 14.28 12.84 6.06
C ASP A 392 14.02 11.43 5.52
N SER A 393 12.83 10.88 5.74
CA SER A 393 12.39 9.65 5.07
C SER A 393 11.19 9.92 4.15
N ILE A 394 10.14 10.54 4.70
CA ILE A 394 8.83 10.64 4.00
C ILE A 394 8.14 12.01 4.15
N SER A 395 8.78 12.99 4.82
CA SER A 395 8.10 14.28 5.11
C SER A 395 7.96 15.20 3.90
N GLY A 396 8.79 15.00 2.87
CA GLY A 396 8.68 15.79 1.65
C GLY A 396 10.01 16.19 1.02
N CYS A 397 11.16 16.03 1.71
CA CYS A 397 12.45 16.41 1.14
C CYS A 397 12.77 15.61 -0.14
N GLY A 398 12.68 14.27 -0.08
CA GLY A 398 12.87 13.43 -1.27
C GLY A 398 11.88 13.74 -2.40
N SER A 399 10.62 14.07 -2.06
CA SER A 399 9.60 14.51 -3.02
C SER A 399 10.00 15.82 -3.73
N THR A 400 10.55 16.78 -2.98
CA THR A 400 11.03 18.04 -3.51
C THR A 400 12.23 17.82 -4.43
N LEU A 401 13.21 16.99 -4.02
CA LEU A 401 14.35 16.67 -4.88
C LEU A 401 13.91 15.97 -6.18
N TYR A 402 12.94 15.05 -6.10
CA TYR A 402 12.36 14.43 -7.30
C TYR A 402 11.71 15.47 -8.23
N LYS A 403 10.91 16.38 -7.68
CA LYS A 403 10.23 17.43 -8.45
C LYS A 403 11.23 18.38 -9.14
N MET A 404 12.29 18.77 -8.43
CA MET A 404 13.35 19.63 -8.94
C MET A 404 14.41 18.89 -9.78
N ARG A 405 14.31 17.55 -9.90
CA ARG A 405 15.29 16.70 -10.60
C ARG A 405 16.71 16.83 -10.04
N LEU A 406 16.82 16.89 -8.71
CA LEU A 406 18.09 16.97 -8.00
C LEU A 406 18.53 15.61 -7.48
N VAL A 407 19.78 15.26 -7.73
CA VAL A 407 20.44 14.09 -7.14
C VAL A 407 21.00 14.50 -5.78
N GLN A 408 20.74 13.72 -4.72
CA GLN A 408 21.36 14.00 -3.41
C GLN A 408 22.81 13.49 -3.32
N SER A 409 23.53 14.01 -2.32
CA SER A 409 24.99 13.76 -2.18
C SER A 409 25.34 12.34 -1.74
N THR A 410 24.46 11.66 -1.01
CA THR A 410 24.70 10.30 -0.52
C THR A 410 23.53 9.36 -0.85
N GLY A 411 23.76 8.04 -0.74
CA GLY A 411 22.73 7.02 -0.92
C GLY A 411 21.80 6.81 0.29
N VAL A 412 21.95 7.58 1.36
CA VAL A 412 21.11 7.43 2.55
C VAL A 412 19.81 8.20 2.36
N LEU A 413 18.72 7.46 2.20
CA LEU A 413 17.38 7.99 1.89
C LEU A 413 16.45 8.01 3.11
N SER A 414 16.84 7.37 4.20
CA SER A 414 15.95 7.17 5.34
C SER A 414 16.66 7.50 6.65
N ASP A 415 16.14 8.48 7.38
CA ASP A 415 16.70 9.00 8.61
C ASP A 415 16.70 7.99 9.77
N PHE A 416 15.78 7.00 9.78
CA PHE A 416 15.79 5.95 10.80
C PHE A 416 17.04 5.06 10.76
N LEU A 417 17.74 4.99 9.62
CA LEU A 417 19.02 4.30 9.49
C LEU A 417 20.17 5.09 10.13
N LEU A 418 19.99 6.39 10.36
CA LEU A 418 20.98 7.28 10.99
C LEU A 418 20.73 7.49 12.47
N PHE A 419 19.47 7.58 12.91
CA PHE A 419 19.09 7.99 14.26
C PHE A 419 18.56 6.86 15.14
N GLY A 420 18.83 5.62 14.76
CA GLY A 420 18.63 4.46 15.63
C GLY A 420 19.71 4.33 16.72
N PRO A 421 19.59 3.30 17.60
CA PRO A 421 20.64 3.01 18.59
C PRO A 421 21.96 2.64 17.92
N ASP A 422 23.07 3.24 18.38
CA ASP A 422 24.41 3.00 17.83
C ASP A 422 24.89 1.55 18.02
N THR A 423 24.34 0.85 19.01
CA THR A 423 24.59 -0.58 19.24
C THR A 423 24.02 -1.49 18.12
N THR A 424 23.21 -0.93 17.23
CA THR A 424 22.61 -1.68 16.10
C THR A 424 23.59 -1.69 14.93
N PRO A 425 24.08 -2.85 14.46
CA PRO A 425 25.10 -2.92 13.41
C PRO A 425 24.77 -2.15 12.14
N VAL A 426 23.51 -2.21 11.69
CA VAL A 426 23.09 -1.49 10.47
C VAL A 426 23.14 0.03 10.65
N VAL A 427 22.79 0.54 11.83
CA VAL A 427 22.86 1.98 12.14
C VAL A 427 24.32 2.43 12.17
N HIS A 428 25.16 1.71 12.89
CA HIS A 428 26.59 2.00 12.99
C HIS A 428 27.26 2.02 11.60
N THR A 429 27.07 0.98 10.80
CA THR A 429 27.62 0.91 9.44
C THR A 429 27.11 2.05 8.56
N THR A 430 25.82 2.38 8.64
CA THR A 430 25.23 3.49 7.85
C THR A 430 25.81 4.84 8.27
N ARG A 431 25.99 5.09 9.58
CA ARG A 431 26.63 6.32 10.09
C ARG A 431 28.09 6.44 9.61
N GLU A 432 28.85 5.36 9.64
CA GLU A 432 30.24 5.37 9.13
C GLU A 432 30.29 5.69 7.64
N GLN A 433 29.45 5.03 6.83
CA GLN A 433 29.38 5.26 5.38
C GLN A 433 28.95 6.70 5.07
N PHE A 434 27.94 7.20 5.78
CA PHE A 434 27.44 8.56 5.63
C PHE A 434 28.50 9.60 6.02
N SER A 435 29.18 9.42 7.16
CA SER A 435 30.23 10.32 7.62
C SER A 435 31.41 10.36 6.64
N LYS A 436 31.84 9.20 6.12
CA LYS A 436 32.88 9.13 5.09
C LYS A 436 32.48 9.85 3.81
N ALA A 437 31.23 9.66 3.36
CA ALA A 437 30.72 10.29 2.14
C ALA A 437 30.66 11.83 2.28
N ILE A 438 30.13 12.34 3.40
CA ILE A 438 30.07 13.79 3.68
C ILE A 438 31.46 14.40 3.87
N ALA A 439 32.39 13.70 4.51
CA ALA A 439 33.75 14.17 4.65
C ALA A 439 34.52 14.25 3.32
N ALA A 440 34.28 13.30 2.41
CA ALA A 440 34.88 13.29 1.09
C ALA A 440 34.30 14.35 0.14
N ASN A 441 32.99 14.60 0.19
CA ASN A 441 32.29 15.58 -0.63
C ASN A 441 31.20 16.26 0.22
N PRO A 442 31.54 17.33 0.96
CA PRO A 442 30.58 18.02 1.81
C PRO A 442 29.45 18.63 0.98
N PRO A 443 28.17 18.30 1.26
CA PRO A 443 27.04 18.91 0.57
C PRO A 443 26.99 20.42 0.90
N GLN A 444 26.66 21.22 -0.10
CA GLN A 444 26.45 22.67 0.13
C GLN A 444 25.23 22.92 1.00
N ILE A 445 24.23 22.04 0.92
CA ILE A 445 22.99 22.16 1.66
C ILE A 445 22.65 20.82 2.33
N ILE A 446 22.26 20.91 3.62
CA ILE A 446 21.64 19.80 4.35
C ILE A 446 20.25 20.24 4.81
N VAL A 447 19.23 19.48 4.42
CA VAL A 447 17.84 19.67 4.84
C VAL A 447 17.48 18.64 5.89
N VAL A 448 17.05 19.10 7.08
CA VAL A 448 16.64 18.23 8.19
C VAL A 448 15.16 18.42 8.45
N SER A 449 14.35 17.36 8.37
CA SER A 449 12.92 17.41 8.72
C SER A 449 12.71 17.31 10.23
N SER A 450 11.61 17.89 10.73
CA SER A 450 11.20 17.83 12.15
C SER A 450 10.54 16.51 12.55
N TRP A 451 10.63 15.51 11.70
CA TRP A 451 10.01 14.19 11.86
C TRP A 451 11.07 13.11 11.84
N LEU A 452 11.02 12.17 12.78
CA LEU A 452 11.74 10.92 12.67
C LEU A 452 10.78 9.82 12.23
N HIS A 453 11.13 9.12 11.15
CA HIS A 453 10.30 8.05 10.62
C HIS A 453 9.98 7.01 11.72
N ILE A 454 8.71 6.60 11.81
CA ILE A 454 8.14 5.68 12.82
C ILE A 454 7.85 6.35 14.17
N ASP A 455 8.75 7.16 14.72
CA ASP A 455 8.55 7.81 16.02
C ASP A 455 7.56 9.00 15.94
N GLY A 456 7.46 9.62 14.76
CA GLY A 456 6.57 10.77 14.53
C GLY A 456 7.28 12.12 14.69
N PRO A 457 6.52 13.20 14.98
CA PRO A 457 7.08 14.53 15.19
C PRO A 457 8.03 14.52 16.38
N ASP A 458 9.29 14.87 16.15
CA ASP A 458 10.34 14.89 17.19
C ASP A 458 10.95 16.27 17.43
N ASN A 459 10.47 17.28 16.71
CA ASN A 459 10.95 18.65 16.78
C ASN A 459 12.48 18.76 16.72
N TYR A 460 13.11 18.01 15.79
CA TYR A 460 14.56 17.91 15.59
C TYR A 460 15.34 17.22 16.71
N MET A 461 14.69 16.62 17.70
CA MET A 461 15.34 15.87 18.78
C MET A 461 16.14 14.66 18.26
N LYS A 462 15.87 14.20 17.05
CA LYS A 462 16.67 13.16 16.39
C LYS A 462 18.15 13.53 16.31
N LEU A 463 18.52 14.80 16.18
CA LEU A 463 19.91 15.24 16.14
C LEU A 463 20.66 14.90 17.44
N ALA A 464 19.98 14.90 18.59
CA ALA A 464 20.57 14.49 19.87
C ALA A 464 20.87 12.98 19.94
N LYS A 465 20.27 12.15 19.08
CA LYS A 465 20.54 10.72 18.98
C LYS A 465 21.88 10.42 18.26
N TRP A 466 22.48 11.42 17.63
CA TRP A 466 23.78 11.33 16.97
C TRP A 466 24.58 12.62 17.15
N PRO A 467 25.24 12.78 18.33
CA PRO A 467 25.95 14.00 18.72
C PRO A 467 27.05 14.41 17.74
N GLU A 468 27.80 13.47 17.17
CA GLU A 468 28.90 13.74 16.24
C GLU A 468 28.40 14.43 14.96
N PHE A 469 27.22 14.04 14.47
CA PHE A 469 26.60 14.70 13.33
C PHE A 469 26.02 16.07 13.70
N ALA A 470 25.43 16.22 14.90
CA ALA A 470 24.98 17.51 15.40
C ALA A 470 26.13 18.52 15.53
N ASP A 471 27.28 18.06 16.04
CA ASP A 471 28.53 18.82 16.13
C ASP A 471 29.06 19.21 14.73
N CYS A 472 29.06 18.28 13.79
CA CYS A 472 29.43 18.53 12.39
C CYS A 472 28.55 19.64 11.77
N LEU A 473 27.23 19.56 11.96
CA LEU A 473 26.31 20.60 11.51
C LEU A 473 26.62 21.96 12.13
N SER A 474 26.83 22.03 13.46
CA SER A 474 27.06 23.27 14.16
C SER A 474 28.40 23.94 13.78
N LYS A 475 29.46 23.15 13.56
CA LYS A 475 30.77 23.62 13.21
C LYS A 475 30.91 24.06 11.75
N ASN A 476 30.39 23.25 10.84
CA ASN A 476 30.65 23.42 9.40
C ASN A 476 29.52 24.10 8.64
N TYR A 477 28.32 24.16 9.22
CA TYR A 477 27.14 24.70 8.55
C TYR A 477 26.51 25.84 9.36
N SER A 478 25.83 26.74 8.67
CA SER A 478 24.99 27.80 9.25
C SER A 478 23.52 27.49 9.00
N LEU A 479 22.69 27.64 10.03
CA LEU A 479 21.22 27.54 9.89
C LEU A 479 20.72 28.75 9.07
N ARG A 480 20.18 28.51 7.89
CA ARG A 480 19.66 29.54 7.00
C ARG A 480 18.15 29.72 7.14
N THR A 481 17.41 28.62 7.25
CA THR A 481 15.96 28.61 7.31
C THR A 481 15.49 27.65 8.39
N ASP A 482 14.53 28.07 9.21
CA ASP A 482 13.76 27.23 10.12
C ASP A 482 12.27 27.42 9.75
N TRP A 483 11.76 26.52 8.91
CA TRP A 483 10.42 26.62 8.38
C TRP A 483 9.47 25.74 9.20
N VAL A 484 8.32 26.31 9.57
CA VAL A 484 7.25 25.62 10.29
C VAL A 484 5.97 25.70 9.47
N PRO A 485 5.21 24.61 9.30
CA PRO A 485 3.97 24.63 8.54
C PRO A 485 2.92 25.55 9.19
N SER A 486 2.11 26.19 8.35
CA SER A 486 0.92 26.91 8.81
C SER A 486 -0.05 25.95 9.51
N ARG A 487 -0.78 26.44 10.54
CA ARG A 487 -1.82 25.64 11.15
C ARG A 487 -3.01 25.52 10.17
N PRO A 488 -3.73 24.36 10.17
CA PRO A 488 -4.95 24.23 9.39
C PRO A 488 -5.95 25.34 9.74
N ASP A 489 -6.59 25.92 8.73
CA ASP A 489 -7.57 27.01 8.92
C ASP A 489 -8.81 26.57 9.68
N HIS A 490 -9.09 25.26 9.68
CA HIS A 490 -10.29 24.71 10.33
C HIS A 490 -9.95 23.53 11.23
N TRP A 491 -10.59 23.44 12.41
CA TRP A 491 -10.41 22.36 13.38
C TRP A 491 -10.78 20.96 12.86
N TRP A 492 -11.56 20.88 11.76
CA TRP A 492 -11.94 19.63 11.08
C TRP A 492 -11.00 19.26 9.92
N SER A 493 -10.05 20.13 9.57
CA SER A 493 -9.06 19.86 8.53
C SER A 493 -8.12 18.76 8.99
N ARG A 494 -7.85 17.81 8.12
CA ARG A 494 -6.80 16.81 8.33
C ARG A 494 -5.57 17.24 7.60
N GLN A 495 -4.64 17.84 8.30
CA GLN A 495 -3.29 18.07 7.79
C GLN A 495 -2.54 16.74 7.77
N GLN A 496 -2.12 16.28 6.59
CA GLN A 496 -1.56 14.95 6.46
C GLN A 496 -0.10 14.88 6.93
N TRP A 497 0.66 15.96 6.83
CA TRP A 497 2.09 16.00 7.20
C TRP A 497 2.44 17.35 7.83
N PRO A 498 2.19 17.57 9.13
CA PRO A 498 2.46 18.84 9.79
C PRO A 498 3.95 18.98 10.17
N ASN A 499 4.87 18.71 9.23
CA ASN A 499 6.29 18.67 9.50
C ASN A 499 6.97 19.93 9.02
N GLY A 500 7.85 20.49 9.85
CA GLY A 500 8.77 21.55 9.48
C GLY A 500 10.11 21.02 8.95
N TYR A 501 10.95 21.92 8.47
CA TYR A 501 12.32 21.61 8.08
C TYR A 501 13.27 22.74 8.42
N ARG A 502 14.55 22.37 8.59
CA ARG A 502 15.67 23.29 8.69
C ARG A 502 16.60 23.12 7.52
N ILE A 503 17.07 24.25 6.96
CA ILE A 503 18.08 24.27 5.92
C ILE A 503 19.38 24.76 6.52
N TYR A 504 20.41 23.95 6.40
CA TYR A 504 21.77 24.24 6.80
C TYR A 504 22.63 24.43 5.54
N VAL A 505 23.37 25.53 5.48
CA VAL A 505 24.27 25.91 4.36
C VAL A 505 25.70 25.83 4.82
N LEU A 506 26.59 25.24 4.01
CA LEU A 506 28.02 25.12 4.28
C LEU A 506 28.62 26.52 4.46
N LYS A 507 29.47 26.68 5.51
CA LYS A 507 30.10 27.98 5.84
C LYS A 507 31.17 28.39 4.84
#